data_149a63e813322ccf54b0309f70bb6608
#
_entry.id   149a63e813322ccf54b0309f70bb6608
#
_cell.length_a   1.000
_cell.length_b   1.000
_cell.length_c   1.000
_cell.angle_alpha   90.00
_cell.angle_beta   90.00
_cell.angle_gamma   90.00
#
_symmetry.space_group_name_H-M   'P 1'
#
loop_
_entity.id
_entity.type
_entity.pdbx_description
1 polymer ?
#
loop_
_entity_poly.entity_id
_entity_poly.type
_entity_poly.pdbx_seq_one_letter_code
_entity_poly.pdbx_strand_id
1 'polypeptide(L)'
;MEPLMRNWKVLLLVGALLISFASISLIGLEMGIDFKGGTLFQLHLEKKPNSAEQLTTITSIIEQRVNSLGLRDTKVTSFGDEFITVQIAETNPKNIDELEVLLKTQGKFEATLDGEVLFTGSEIRRIIKDPAQGYGYTAPENSATGHGWSLPFVLEPTAAGRFSKGVFHKCTLSSFNPSTGNSYDCERTYFFIDRPVNAVLVLPNSVFENDKSLLLLGNFDEDISPETDITELMENAGVPYIIVDSNFTEGRQQLNELLASKEVAIVHPSVPASIKEEISAMGYIVKEPQVDSAQIPWVWRAVGAKQIISITPGIANLDPYVADPEDGKIFSDLFITGSTSTPEEAQKRLTSLTILLETGSLPISVDSISRETITPYLGQEFLQTTLIMGIAALLVVSLVIFIRYKNLKLGIPIMITALSEVTMTLGFYSIIGASLDLATMAGIIAVVGTGVNDQIIITDELMKSERSSAESYKGKVKRAFFIIFAAAMTVLATMAPLLILGTGLGKLKGFALATIVGVLTGILITRPAYAEFARTLMEKKQD
;
A
#
# COMPACT_ATOMS: atom_id res chain seq x y z
N MET A 1 9.95 32.78 45.28
CA MET A 1 10.23 31.97 44.07
C MET A 1 11.00 30.70 44.36
N GLU A 2 11.85 30.64 45.37
CA GLU A 2 12.64 29.45 45.73
C GLU A 2 11.85 28.14 46.04
N PRO A 3 10.67 28.14 46.69
CA PRO A 3 10.00 26.90 47.05
C PRO A 3 9.37 26.17 45.82
N LEU A 4 8.96 26.88 44.78
CA LEU A 4 8.33 26.27 43.59
C LEU A 4 9.32 25.50 42.71
N MET A 5 10.51 26.09 42.48
CA MET A 5 11.57 25.44 41.67
C MET A 5 12.23 24.24 42.34
N ARG A 6 11.98 24.02 43.63
CA ARG A 6 12.50 22.87 44.40
C ARG A 6 11.49 21.72 44.49
N ASN A 7 10.25 21.92 43.96
CA ASN A 7 9.21 20.88 43.98
C ASN A 7 9.44 19.91 42.82
N TRP A 8 9.59 18.62 43.14
CA TRP A 8 9.89 17.58 42.16
C TRP A 8 8.85 17.48 41.02
N LYS A 9 7.55 17.82 41.28
CA LYS A 9 6.49 17.80 40.25
C LYS A 9 6.68 18.91 39.22
N VAL A 10 7.13 20.09 39.67
CA VAL A 10 7.44 21.22 38.78
C VAL A 10 8.73 20.94 38.00
N LEU A 11 9.74 20.33 38.65
CA LEU A 11 10.97 19.90 37.96
C LEU A 11 10.68 18.83 36.91
N LEU A 12 9.75 17.91 37.17
CA LEU A 12 9.32 16.89 36.22
C LEU A 12 8.65 17.53 35.00
N LEU A 13 7.76 18.52 35.20
CA LEU A 13 7.16 19.28 34.10
C LEU A 13 8.21 19.97 33.25
N VAL A 14 9.14 20.69 33.88
CA VAL A 14 10.23 21.41 33.16
C VAL A 14 11.11 20.40 32.40
N GLY A 15 11.50 19.29 33.03
CA GLY A 15 12.29 18.25 32.39
C GLY A 15 11.58 17.63 31.17
N ALA A 16 10.30 17.29 31.28
CA ALA A 16 9.50 16.76 30.19
C ALA A 16 9.36 17.78 29.04
N LEU A 17 9.18 19.07 29.36
CA LEU A 17 9.17 20.13 28.34
C LEU A 17 10.51 20.27 27.62
N LEU A 18 11.61 20.24 28.34
CA LEU A 18 12.95 20.31 27.73
C LEU A 18 13.20 19.13 26.79
N ILE A 19 12.81 17.92 27.19
CA ILE A 19 12.89 16.72 26.35
C ILE A 19 12.02 16.87 25.10
N SER A 20 10.80 17.36 25.25
CA SER A 20 9.88 17.59 24.13
C SER A 20 10.40 18.63 23.15
N PHE A 21 10.91 19.76 23.65
CA PHE A 21 11.54 20.79 22.80
C PHE A 21 12.79 20.26 22.09
N ALA A 22 13.63 19.52 22.80
CA ALA A 22 14.82 18.91 22.21
C ALA A 22 14.45 17.90 21.11
N SER A 23 13.44 17.06 21.35
CA SER A 23 12.94 16.14 20.35
C SER A 23 12.40 16.84 19.12
N ILE A 24 11.52 17.82 19.29
CA ILE A 24 10.96 18.59 18.17
C ILE A 24 12.05 19.33 17.38
N SER A 25 13.09 19.85 18.07
CA SER A 25 14.17 20.59 17.42
C SER A 25 15.19 19.69 16.71
N LEU A 26 15.48 18.51 17.24
CA LEU A 26 16.51 17.60 16.72
C LEU A 26 15.94 16.58 15.71
N ILE A 27 14.75 16.05 15.98
CA ILE A 27 14.11 15.02 15.15
C ILE A 27 13.13 15.68 14.17
N GLY A 28 12.45 16.76 14.59
CA GLY A 28 11.40 17.42 13.82
C GLY A 28 10.01 16.83 14.07
N LEU A 29 9.01 17.39 13.40
CA LEU A 29 7.63 16.87 13.37
C LEU A 29 7.33 16.33 11.98
N GLU A 30 6.92 15.08 11.91
CA GLU A 30 6.54 14.47 10.65
C GLU A 30 5.11 14.88 10.28
N MET A 31 4.96 15.71 9.24
CA MET A 31 3.66 16.14 8.74
C MET A 31 3.07 15.08 7.84
N GLY A 32 1.81 14.71 8.07
CA GLY A 32 1.06 13.81 7.21
C GLY A 32 0.71 14.43 5.86
N ILE A 33 0.18 13.59 4.97
CA ILE A 33 -0.24 14.01 3.62
C ILE A 33 -1.32 15.09 3.64
N ASP A 34 -2.12 15.18 4.72
CA ASP A 34 -3.13 16.21 4.89
C ASP A 34 -2.53 17.63 4.89
N PHE A 35 -1.26 17.76 5.29
CA PHE A 35 -0.55 19.05 5.37
C PHE A 35 0.53 19.24 4.31
N LYS A 36 1.24 18.18 3.92
CA LYS A 36 2.26 18.25 2.85
C LYS A 36 1.67 18.11 1.45
N GLY A 37 0.49 17.54 1.33
CA GLY A 37 -0.03 16.98 0.10
C GLY A 37 0.57 15.61 -0.19
N GLY A 38 -0.01 14.88 -1.14
CA GLY A 38 0.42 13.55 -1.51
C GLY A 38 -0.74 12.59 -1.72
N THR A 39 -0.42 11.31 -1.90
CA THR A 39 -1.41 10.26 -2.09
C THR A 39 -1.28 9.19 -1.01
N LEU A 40 -2.43 8.78 -0.50
CA LEU A 40 -2.61 7.66 0.41
C LEU A 40 -3.27 6.52 -0.34
N PHE A 41 -2.60 5.37 -0.39
CA PHE A 41 -3.24 4.12 -0.78
C PHE A 41 -3.51 3.27 0.46
N GLN A 42 -4.69 2.68 0.50
CA GLN A 42 -5.06 1.68 1.48
C GLN A 42 -5.36 0.38 0.75
N LEU A 43 -4.51 -0.61 0.95
CA LEU A 43 -4.55 -1.92 0.34
C LEU A 43 -5.26 -2.88 1.28
N HIS A 44 -6.25 -3.60 0.79
CA HIS A 44 -6.90 -4.71 1.50
C HIS A 44 -6.39 -6.03 0.93
N LEU A 45 -5.86 -6.90 1.77
CA LEU A 45 -5.38 -8.22 1.37
C LEU A 45 -6.56 -9.18 1.19
N GLU A 46 -6.50 -10.04 0.18
CA GLU A 46 -7.55 -11.04 -0.11
C GLU A 46 -7.75 -12.04 1.04
N LYS A 47 -6.68 -12.32 1.78
CA LYS A 47 -6.70 -13.23 2.93
C LYS A 47 -5.83 -12.67 4.05
N LYS A 48 -6.17 -13.02 5.30
CA LYS A 48 -5.36 -12.69 6.45
C LYS A 48 -4.01 -13.42 6.39
N PRO A 49 -2.86 -12.73 6.61
CA PRO A 49 -1.56 -13.38 6.75
C PRO A 49 -1.54 -14.41 7.88
N ASN A 50 -0.91 -15.54 7.63
CA ASN A 50 -0.82 -16.64 8.60
C ASN A 50 0.17 -16.34 9.75
N SER A 51 1.07 -15.37 9.56
CA SER A 51 2.07 -14.98 10.56
C SER A 51 2.48 -13.51 10.40
N ALA A 52 3.01 -12.92 11.48
CA ALA A 52 3.59 -11.58 11.44
C ALA A 52 4.78 -11.46 10.47
N GLU A 53 5.52 -12.54 10.28
CA GLU A 53 6.64 -12.61 9.31
C GLU A 53 6.14 -12.47 7.87
N GLN A 54 5.03 -13.14 7.53
CA GLN A 54 4.41 -13.02 6.21
C GLN A 54 3.92 -11.59 5.95
N LEU A 55 3.32 -10.93 6.96
CA LEU A 55 2.91 -9.52 6.87
C LEU A 55 4.12 -8.60 6.66
N THR A 56 5.21 -8.84 7.36
CA THR A 56 6.46 -8.09 7.19
C THR A 56 7.03 -8.27 5.79
N THR A 57 7.01 -9.49 5.25
CA THR A 57 7.44 -9.78 3.88
C THR A 57 6.61 -9.02 2.85
N ILE A 58 5.28 -9.04 2.98
CA ILE A 58 4.37 -8.29 2.09
C ILE A 58 4.68 -6.79 2.16
N THR A 59 4.80 -6.24 3.36
CA THR A 59 5.11 -4.81 3.57
C THR A 59 6.44 -4.44 2.94
N SER A 60 7.47 -5.29 3.10
CA SER A 60 8.80 -5.07 2.50
C SER A 60 8.77 -5.10 0.98
N ILE A 61 8.03 -6.04 0.37
CA ILE A 61 7.87 -6.11 -1.10
C ILE A 61 7.16 -4.84 -1.61
N ILE A 62 6.10 -4.41 -0.95
CA ILE A 62 5.38 -3.19 -1.31
C ILE A 62 6.29 -1.97 -1.20
N GLU A 63 7.06 -1.85 -0.12
CA GLU A 63 8.02 -0.76 0.09
C GLU A 63 9.10 -0.76 -1.01
N GLN A 64 9.63 -1.91 -1.37
CA GLN A 64 10.60 -2.04 -2.45
C GLN A 64 10.01 -1.61 -3.80
N ARG A 65 8.77 -2.01 -4.12
CA ARG A 65 8.08 -1.60 -5.35
C ARG A 65 7.92 -0.08 -5.43
N VAL A 66 7.46 0.55 -4.35
CA VAL A 66 7.29 2.01 -4.29
C VAL A 66 8.63 2.74 -4.44
N ASN A 67 9.66 2.30 -3.72
CA ASN A 67 10.99 2.89 -3.75
C ASN A 67 11.66 2.74 -5.14
N SER A 68 11.42 1.62 -5.82
CA SER A 68 11.97 1.35 -7.16
C SER A 68 11.43 2.28 -8.25
N LEU A 69 10.25 2.89 -8.04
CA LEU A 69 9.73 3.95 -8.91
C LEU A 69 10.42 5.31 -8.68
N GLY A 70 11.35 5.41 -7.73
CA GLY A 70 12.05 6.66 -7.41
C GLY A 70 11.19 7.69 -6.67
N LEU A 71 10.06 7.29 -6.12
CA LEU A 71 9.18 8.16 -5.35
C LEU A 71 9.82 8.50 -4.00
N ARG A 72 9.75 9.78 -3.61
CA ARG A 72 10.35 10.28 -2.38
C ARG A 72 9.31 10.33 -1.25
N ASP A 73 9.80 10.37 -0.01
CA ASP A 73 8.98 10.48 1.21
C ASP A 73 7.86 9.42 1.24
N THR A 74 8.24 8.17 1.01
CA THR A 74 7.33 7.03 1.03
C THR A 74 7.28 6.42 2.43
N LYS A 75 6.07 6.06 2.88
CA LYS A 75 5.87 5.36 4.15
C LYS A 75 4.89 4.21 3.95
N VAL A 76 5.36 3.00 4.18
CA VAL A 76 4.55 1.79 4.13
C VAL A 76 4.35 1.26 5.54
N THR A 77 3.11 1.11 5.96
CA THR A 77 2.77 0.62 7.30
C THR A 77 1.64 -0.38 7.24
N SER A 78 1.75 -1.46 8.00
CA SER A 78 0.63 -2.38 8.18
C SER A 78 -0.37 -1.80 9.19
N PHE A 79 -1.64 -2.07 8.94
CA PHE A 79 -2.73 -1.61 9.77
C PHE A 79 -3.67 -2.77 10.12
N GLY A 80 -3.56 -3.29 11.33
CA GLY A 80 -4.12 -4.60 11.66
C GLY A 80 -3.42 -5.71 10.90
N ASP A 81 -4.16 -6.77 10.60
CA ASP A 81 -3.59 -7.97 9.95
C ASP A 81 -3.89 -8.02 8.44
N GLU A 82 -4.84 -7.22 7.93
CA GLU A 82 -5.36 -7.33 6.55
C GLU A 82 -5.19 -6.06 5.72
N PHE A 83 -4.77 -4.95 6.35
CA PHE A 83 -4.61 -3.68 5.65
C PHE A 83 -3.16 -3.22 5.62
N ILE A 84 -2.76 -2.67 4.48
CA ILE A 84 -1.47 -2.00 4.31
C ILE A 84 -1.73 -0.61 3.79
N THR A 85 -1.11 0.37 4.44
CA THR A 85 -1.22 1.78 4.08
C THR A 85 0.08 2.24 3.44
N VAL A 86 0.00 2.82 2.26
CA VAL A 86 1.13 3.40 1.52
C VAL A 86 0.89 4.90 1.38
N GLN A 87 1.76 5.70 1.99
CA GLN A 87 1.76 7.16 1.88
C GLN A 87 2.93 7.60 1.00
N ILE A 88 2.67 8.46 0.04
CA ILE A 88 3.67 8.99 -0.89
C ILE A 88 3.47 10.49 -1.09
N ALA A 89 4.56 11.24 -1.22
CA ALA A 89 4.52 12.66 -1.55
C ALA A 89 4.41 12.87 -3.07
N GLU A 90 3.47 12.20 -3.72
CA GLU A 90 3.22 12.29 -5.16
C GLU A 90 1.77 12.67 -5.43
N THR A 91 1.57 13.58 -6.39
CA THR A 91 0.26 14.08 -6.80
C THR A 91 0.03 14.04 -8.31
N ASN A 92 1.05 13.63 -9.09
CA ASN A 92 0.92 13.47 -10.54
C ASN A 92 0.04 12.25 -10.86
N PRO A 93 -1.11 12.43 -11.52
CA PRO A 93 -2.04 11.33 -11.78
C PRO A 93 -1.41 10.15 -12.52
N LYS A 94 -0.50 10.39 -13.48
CA LYS A 94 0.15 9.32 -14.24
C LYS A 94 1.00 8.41 -13.35
N ASN A 95 1.81 9.01 -12.48
CA ASN A 95 2.66 8.25 -11.56
C ASN A 95 1.82 7.49 -10.52
N ILE A 96 0.73 8.10 -10.09
CA ILE A 96 -0.21 7.51 -9.14
C ILE A 96 -0.93 6.30 -9.75
N ASP A 97 -1.42 6.42 -10.98
CA ASP A 97 -2.10 5.34 -11.70
C ASP A 97 -1.13 4.17 -11.96
N GLU A 98 0.11 4.45 -12.34
CA GLU A 98 1.14 3.43 -12.53
C GLU A 98 1.47 2.70 -11.23
N LEU A 99 1.61 3.44 -10.13
CA LEU A 99 1.83 2.86 -8.82
C LEU A 99 0.63 2.01 -8.37
N GLU A 100 -0.60 2.46 -8.59
CA GLU A 100 -1.81 1.72 -8.23
C GLU A 100 -1.85 0.35 -8.92
N VAL A 101 -1.54 0.30 -10.21
CA VAL A 101 -1.42 -0.96 -10.98
C VAL A 101 -0.34 -1.86 -10.38
N LEU A 102 0.83 -1.31 -10.08
CA LEU A 102 1.95 -2.06 -9.51
C LEU A 102 1.64 -2.61 -8.12
N LEU A 103 0.94 -1.85 -7.29
CA LEU A 103 0.52 -2.26 -5.94
C LEU A 103 -0.57 -3.34 -5.97
N LYS A 104 -1.47 -3.29 -6.96
CA LYS A 104 -2.54 -4.27 -7.13
C LYS A 104 -2.05 -5.60 -7.69
N THR A 105 -0.99 -5.57 -8.51
CA THR A 105 -0.41 -6.75 -9.14
C THR A 105 0.28 -7.63 -8.10
N GLN A 106 -0.11 -8.90 -8.00
CA GLN A 106 0.58 -9.87 -7.12
C GLN A 106 2.03 -10.06 -7.58
N GLY A 107 2.25 -10.12 -8.90
CA GLY A 107 3.56 -10.22 -9.52
C GLY A 107 4.08 -11.66 -9.65
N LYS A 108 3.19 -12.62 -9.71
CA LYS A 108 3.54 -14.03 -9.97
C LYS A 108 3.85 -14.22 -11.45
N PHE A 109 5.12 -14.13 -11.79
CA PHE A 109 5.59 -14.29 -13.16
C PHE A 109 5.83 -15.77 -13.48
N GLU A 110 5.37 -16.22 -14.65
CA GLU A 110 5.53 -17.57 -15.17
C GLU A 110 5.79 -17.53 -16.67
N ALA A 111 6.74 -18.36 -17.12
CA ALA A 111 6.99 -18.62 -18.53
C ALA A 111 6.54 -20.05 -18.88
N THR A 112 5.74 -20.21 -19.92
CA THR A 112 5.21 -21.53 -20.33
C THR A 112 5.50 -21.82 -21.79
N LEU A 113 5.53 -23.11 -22.12
CA LEU A 113 5.59 -23.66 -23.45
C LEU A 113 4.79 -24.97 -23.45
N ASP A 114 3.89 -25.17 -24.40
CA ASP A 114 2.99 -26.34 -24.49
C ASP A 114 2.23 -26.60 -23.17
N GLY A 115 1.82 -25.55 -22.47
CA GLY A 115 1.14 -25.64 -21.18
C GLY A 115 2.04 -25.93 -19.98
N GLU A 116 3.31 -26.29 -20.19
CA GLU A 116 4.28 -26.60 -19.15
C GLU A 116 5.03 -25.36 -18.67
N VAL A 117 5.24 -25.23 -17.35
CA VAL A 117 5.98 -24.09 -16.76
C VAL A 117 7.48 -24.33 -16.93
N LEU A 118 8.14 -23.50 -17.75
CA LEU A 118 9.58 -23.54 -17.95
C LEU A 118 10.33 -22.94 -16.76
N PHE A 119 9.91 -21.77 -16.28
CA PHE A 119 10.45 -21.13 -15.09
C PHE A 119 9.47 -20.10 -14.52
N THR A 120 9.72 -19.70 -13.29
CA THR A 120 8.95 -18.70 -12.54
C THR A 120 9.80 -17.49 -12.19
N GLY A 121 9.16 -16.37 -11.78
CA GLY A 121 9.86 -15.17 -11.34
C GLY A 121 10.79 -15.38 -10.15
N SER A 122 10.43 -16.30 -9.23
CA SER A 122 11.27 -16.64 -8.07
C SER A 122 12.55 -17.40 -8.42
N GLU A 123 12.65 -17.93 -9.63
CA GLU A 123 13.82 -18.65 -10.15
C GLU A 123 14.73 -17.75 -11.00
N ILE A 124 14.40 -16.48 -11.12
CA ILE A 124 15.28 -15.45 -11.71
C ILE A 124 16.29 -15.03 -10.65
N ARG A 125 17.54 -15.39 -10.84
CA ARG A 125 18.63 -15.11 -9.92
C ARG A 125 18.98 -13.63 -9.86
N ARG A 126 18.98 -12.95 -11.01
CA ARG A 126 19.28 -11.51 -11.13
C ARG A 126 18.82 -10.97 -12.47
N ILE A 127 18.50 -9.69 -12.50
CA ILE A 127 18.30 -8.90 -13.69
C ILE A 127 19.59 -8.17 -14.03
N ILE A 128 19.93 -8.10 -15.31
CA ILE A 128 21.13 -7.43 -15.82
C ILE A 128 20.70 -6.03 -16.28
N LYS A 129 21.02 -4.98 -15.51
CA LYS A 129 20.68 -3.58 -15.84
C LYS A 129 21.76 -2.84 -16.62
N ASP A 130 22.58 -3.57 -17.35
CA ASP A 130 23.67 -3.01 -18.13
C ASP A 130 23.24 -2.84 -19.60
N PRO A 131 23.18 -1.59 -20.13
CA PRO A 131 22.86 -1.36 -21.54
C PRO A 131 23.82 -2.06 -22.50
N ALA A 132 25.09 -2.26 -22.13
CA ALA A 132 26.07 -3.00 -22.93
C ALA A 132 25.72 -4.49 -23.06
N GLN A 133 24.91 -5.02 -22.15
CA GLN A 133 24.40 -6.40 -22.14
C GLN A 133 22.95 -6.49 -22.62
N GLY A 134 22.44 -5.45 -23.29
CA GLY A 134 21.13 -5.46 -23.94
C GLY A 134 19.96 -4.94 -23.10
N TYR A 135 20.20 -4.39 -21.88
CA TYR A 135 19.13 -3.77 -21.10
C TYR A 135 18.78 -2.39 -21.65
N GLY A 136 17.50 -2.16 -21.91
CA GLY A 136 17.03 -0.84 -22.31
C GLY A 136 16.01 -0.89 -23.43
N TYR A 137 15.81 0.25 -24.07
CA TYR A 137 14.94 0.35 -25.25
C TYR A 137 15.74 0.90 -26.43
N THR A 138 15.31 0.52 -27.64
CA THR A 138 15.95 0.92 -28.91
C THR A 138 14.96 1.70 -29.75
N ALA A 139 15.48 2.70 -30.48
CA ALA A 139 14.69 3.37 -31.50
C ALA A 139 14.33 2.39 -32.64
N PRO A 140 13.16 2.54 -33.27
CA PRO A 140 12.76 1.66 -34.36
C PRO A 140 13.71 1.84 -35.56
N GLU A 141 14.08 0.73 -36.20
CA GLU A 141 14.84 0.75 -37.44
C GLU A 141 14.00 1.29 -38.59
N ASN A 142 12.67 1.12 -38.55
CA ASN A 142 11.68 1.71 -39.42
C ASN A 142 10.35 1.92 -38.71
N SER A 143 9.45 2.71 -39.28
CA SER A 143 8.15 3.05 -38.66
C SER A 143 7.21 1.85 -38.41
N ALA A 144 7.50 0.69 -38.99
CA ALA A 144 6.68 -0.51 -38.88
C ALA A 144 7.06 -1.42 -37.69
N THR A 145 8.25 -1.23 -37.09
CA THR A 145 8.77 -2.13 -36.05
C THR A 145 8.57 -1.64 -34.63
N GLY A 146 8.11 -0.40 -34.44
CA GLY A 146 7.95 0.19 -33.11
C GLY A 146 9.27 0.39 -32.35
N HIS A 147 9.16 0.85 -31.11
CA HIS A 147 10.28 0.97 -30.17
C HIS A 147 10.50 -0.35 -29.44
N GLY A 148 11.62 -1.03 -29.75
CA GLY A 148 11.99 -2.28 -29.08
C GLY A 148 12.42 -2.03 -27.63
N TRP A 149 12.11 -2.95 -26.74
CA TRP A 149 12.68 -2.99 -25.39
C TRP A 149 13.21 -4.39 -25.07
N SER A 150 14.18 -4.48 -24.17
CA SER A 150 14.82 -5.74 -23.81
C SER A 150 15.21 -5.76 -22.34
N LEU A 151 14.91 -6.89 -21.69
CA LEU A 151 15.19 -7.17 -20.29
C LEU A 151 16.03 -8.45 -20.19
N PRO A 152 17.35 -8.36 -20.11
CA PRO A 152 18.22 -9.49 -19.87
C PRO A 152 18.20 -9.93 -18.41
N PHE A 153 18.19 -11.25 -18.18
CA PHE A 153 18.18 -11.84 -16.84
C PHE A 153 18.92 -13.19 -16.82
N VAL A 154 19.25 -13.64 -15.61
CA VAL A 154 19.94 -14.91 -15.37
C VAL A 154 19.06 -15.81 -14.54
N LEU A 155 18.81 -17.04 -15.01
CA LEU A 155 18.07 -18.07 -14.28
C LEU A 155 18.94 -18.77 -13.25
N GLU A 156 18.30 -19.33 -12.21
CA GLU A 156 18.90 -20.31 -11.32
C GLU A 156 19.25 -21.59 -12.13
N PRO A 157 20.34 -22.32 -11.75
CA PRO A 157 20.83 -23.44 -12.54
C PRO A 157 19.77 -24.54 -12.79
N THR A 158 18.92 -24.82 -11.83
CA THR A 158 17.84 -25.81 -11.95
C THR A 158 16.77 -25.38 -12.96
N ALA A 159 16.38 -24.10 -12.92
CA ALA A 159 15.42 -23.52 -13.86
C ALA A 159 16.02 -23.41 -15.27
N ALA A 160 17.30 -23.05 -15.37
CA ALA A 160 18.04 -23.01 -16.64
C ALA A 160 18.08 -24.41 -17.32
N GLY A 161 18.31 -25.45 -16.53
CA GLY A 161 18.25 -26.83 -17.03
C GLY A 161 16.86 -27.22 -17.50
N ARG A 162 15.81 -26.92 -16.74
CA ARG A 162 14.41 -27.15 -17.11
C ARG A 162 14.02 -26.39 -18.37
N PHE A 163 14.38 -25.11 -18.46
CA PHE A 163 14.17 -24.27 -19.63
C PHE A 163 14.83 -24.91 -20.87
N SER A 164 16.14 -25.21 -20.78
CA SER A 164 16.92 -25.73 -21.91
C SER A 164 16.37 -27.07 -22.41
N LYS A 165 15.89 -27.92 -21.50
CA LYS A 165 15.23 -29.19 -21.84
C LYS A 165 13.86 -28.99 -22.49
N GLY A 166 13.06 -28.01 -21.99
CA GLY A 166 11.73 -27.71 -22.51
C GLY A 166 11.75 -27.11 -23.91
N VAL A 167 12.77 -26.30 -24.25
CA VAL A 167 12.92 -25.68 -25.59
C VAL A 167 13.73 -26.52 -26.57
N PHE A 168 14.26 -27.65 -26.14
CA PHE A 168 15.11 -28.51 -26.98
C PHE A 168 14.35 -29.05 -28.19
N HIS A 169 14.91 -28.87 -29.40
CA HIS A 169 14.33 -29.21 -30.68
C HIS A 169 12.95 -28.61 -31.00
N LYS A 170 12.57 -27.53 -30.32
CA LYS A 170 11.29 -26.83 -30.51
C LYS A 170 11.32 -25.84 -31.69
N CYS A 171 12.16 -26.12 -32.70
CA CYS A 171 12.19 -25.42 -33.99
C CYS A 171 12.31 -26.45 -35.12
N THR A 172 11.61 -26.20 -36.23
CA THR A 172 11.69 -27.02 -37.45
C THR A 172 12.25 -26.20 -38.61
N LEU A 173 13.00 -26.80 -39.50
CA LEU A 173 13.51 -26.14 -40.70
C LEU A 173 12.36 -25.89 -41.68
N SER A 174 12.01 -24.60 -41.91
CA SER A 174 10.92 -24.22 -42.81
C SER A 174 11.38 -24.04 -44.25
N SER A 175 12.59 -23.48 -44.46
CA SER A 175 13.18 -23.35 -45.80
C SER A 175 14.69 -23.34 -45.76
N PHE A 176 15.30 -23.86 -46.81
CA PHE A 176 16.75 -23.83 -47.04
C PHE A 176 17.07 -22.85 -48.14
N ASN A 177 17.86 -21.84 -47.88
CA ASN A 177 18.33 -20.87 -48.86
C ASN A 177 19.86 -20.72 -48.77
N PRO A 178 20.62 -21.16 -49.79
CA PRO A 178 22.07 -21.09 -49.75
C PRO A 178 22.65 -19.67 -49.67
N SER A 179 21.87 -18.66 -50.07
CA SER A 179 22.31 -17.28 -50.15
C SER A 179 21.98 -16.45 -48.91
N THR A 180 20.84 -16.73 -48.24
CA THR A 180 20.33 -15.99 -47.09
C THR A 180 20.35 -16.77 -45.78
N GLY A 181 20.72 -18.06 -45.85
CA GLY A 181 20.69 -18.95 -44.69
C GLY A 181 19.39 -19.74 -44.55
N ASN A 182 19.32 -20.59 -43.53
CA ASN A 182 18.16 -21.40 -43.24
C ASN A 182 17.09 -20.57 -42.48
N SER A 183 15.83 -20.77 -42.84
CA SER A 183 14.70 -20.26 -42.09
C SER A 183 14.10 -21.39 -41.24
N TYR A 184 13.74 -21.07 -40.03
CA TYR A 184 13.16 -22.01 -39.07
C TYR A 184 11.82 -21.53 -38.62
N ASP A 185 10.91 -22.43 -38.38
CA ASP A 185 9.66 -22.25 -37.68
C ASP A 185 9.83 -22.74 -36.25
N CYS A 186 9.72 -21.86 -35.28
CA CYS A 186 10.00 -22.16 -33.88
C CYS A 186 8.75 -21.92 -33.03
N GLU A 187 8.54 -22.80 -32.06
CA GLU A 187 7.49 -22.62 -31.08
C GLU A 187 7.65 -21.34 -30.27
N ARG A 188 6.59 -20.91 -29.58
CA ARG A 188 6.49 -19.65 -28.86
C ARG A 188 6.44 -19.88 -27.36
N THR A 189 7.24 -19.15 -26.61
CA THR A 189 7.15 -19.11 -25.14
C THR A 189 6.17 -18.01 -24.73
N TYR A 190 5.25 -18.33 -23.83
CA TYR A 190 4.22 -17.46 -23.31
C TYR A 190 4.59 -16.97 -21.92
N PHE A 191 4.51 -15.68 -21.68
CA PHE A 191 4.83 -15.05 -20.39
C PHE A 191 3.56 -14.51 -19.75
N PHE A 192 3.33 -14.88 -18.50
CA PHE A 192 2.16 -14.51 -17.73
C PHE A 192 2.57 -13.80 -16.45
N ILE A 193 1.72 -12.86 -16.00
CA ILE A 193 1.76 -12.29 -14.65
C ILE A 193 0.39 -12.54 -14.03
N ASP A 194 0.40 -13.15 -12.84
CA ASP A 194 -0.81 -13.49 -12.08
C ASP A 194 -1.78 -14.42 -12.85
N ARG A 195 -1.22 -15.40 -13.55
CA ARG A 195 -1.96 -16.39 -14.32
C ARG A 195 -2.98 -17.11 -13.42
N PRO A 196 -4.28 -17.11 -13.76
CA PRO A 196 -5.35 -17.65 -12.91
C PRO A 196 -5.50 -19.16 -13.07
N VAL A 197 -4.53 -19.93 -12.60
CA VAL A 197 -4.48 -21.40 -12.77
C VAL A 197 -5.70 -22.10 -12.16
N ASN A 198 -6.30 -21.54 -11.10
CA ASN A 198 -7.48 -22.09 -10.43
C ASN A 198 -8.80 -21.51 -10.98
N ALA A 199 -8.81 -21.11 -12.25
CA ALA A 199 -9.98 -20.46 -12.85
C ALA A 199 -10.45 -21.16 -14.13
N VAL A 200 -11.70 -20.86 -14.50
CA VAL A 200 -12.31 -21.14 -15.79
C VAL A 200 -12.79 -19.83 -16.40
N LEU A 201 -12.57 -19.59 -17.68
CA LEU A 201 -13.09 -18.44 -18.39
C LEU A 201 -14.50 -18.71 -18.90
N VAL A 202 -15.40 -17.74 -18.77
CA VAL A 202 -16.76 -17.81 -19.30
C VAL A 202 -17.04 -16.57 -20.14
N LEU A 203 -17.24 -16.74 -21.43
CA LEU A 203 -17.40 -15.63 -22.37
C LEU A 203 -18.39 -15.97 -23.50
N PRO A 204 -19.09 -14.97 -24.07
CA PRO A 204 -19.94 -15.17 -25.24
C PRO A 204 -19.13 -15.47 -26.50
N ASN A 205 -19.74 -16.20 -27.45
CA ASN A 205 -19.10 -16.49 -28.73
C ASN A 205 -18.70 -15.23 -29.51
N SER A 206 -19.48 -14.17 -29.41
CA SER A 206 -19.16 -12.88 -30.06
C SER A 206 -17.84 -12.26 -29.53
N VAL A 207 -17.56 -12.41 -28.24
CA VAL A 207 -16.30 -11.97 -27.62
C VAL A 207 -15.16 -12.87 -28.05
N PHE A 208 -15.37 -14.18 -28.06
CA PHE A 208 -14.36 -15.14 -28.49
C PHE A 208 -13.88 -14.88 -29.93
N GLU A 209 -14.81 -14.70 -30.88
CA GLU A 209 -14.45 -14.41 -32.29
C GLU A 209 -13.81 -13.03 -32.47
N ASN A 210 -14.26 -12.03 -31.71
CA ASN A 210 -13.62 -10.71 -31.70
C ASN A 210 -12.17 -10.80 -31.21
N ASP A 211 -11.96 -11.42 -30.06
CA ASP A 211 -10.65 -11.57 -29.43
C ASP A 211 -9.70 -12.38 -30.30
N LYS A 212 -10.20 -13.44 -30.94
CA LYS A 212 -9.46 -14.20 -31.95
C LYS A 212 -8.96 -13.32 -33.09
N SER A 213 -9.82 -12.45 -33.60
CA SER A 213 -9.46 -11.51 -34.66
C SER A 213 -8.41 -10.50 -34.23
N LEU A 214 -8.54 -9.96 -33.01
CA LEU A 214 -7.59 -9.00 -32.44
C LEU A 214 -6.21 -9.64 -32.16
N LEU A 215 -6.18 -10.87 -31.67
CA LEU A 215 -4.93 -11.63 -31.45
C LEU A 215 -4.20 -11.92 -32.77
N LEU A 216 -4.94 -12.26 -33.84
CA LEU A 216 -4.35 -12.48 -35.16
C LEU A 216 -3.76 -11.20 -35.77
N LEU A 217 -4.36 -10.04 -35.51
CA LEU A 217 -3.84 -8.73 -35.96
C LEU A 217 -2.61 -8.29 -35.17
N GLY A 218 -2.52 -8.68 -33.91
CA GLY A 218 -1.51 -8.21 -32.96
C GLY A 218 -1.72 -6.78 -32.48
N ASN A 219 -1.01 -6.39 -31.44
CA ASN A 219 -1.03 -5.03 -30.90
C ASN A 219 0.31 -4.74 -30.21
N PHE A 220 1.11 -3.85 -30.76
CA PHE A 220 2.42 -3.48 -30.18
C PHE A 220 2.31 -2.84 -28.80
N ASP A 221 1.27 -2.05 -28.55
CA ASP A 221 1.09 -1.36 -27.26
C ASP A 221 0.74 -2.33 -26.12
N GLU A 222 0.32 -3.55 -26.43
CA GLU A 222 0.03 -4.59 -25.46
C GLU A 222 1.01 -5.79 -25.56
N ASP A 223 2.09 -5.65 -26.34
CA ASP A 223 3.07 -6.71 -26.61
C ASP A 223 2.43 -8.00 -27.20
N ILE A 224 1.32 -7.84 -27.93
CA ILE A 224 0.63 -8.94 -28.61
C ILE A 224 1.27 -9.12 -29.98
N SER A 225 1.99 -10.22 -30.14
CA SER A 225 2.57 -10.60 -31.43
C SER A 225 1.48 -10.90 -32.47
N PRO A 226 1.61 -10.47 -33.73
CA PRO A 226 0.71 -10.88 -34.80
C PRO A 226 0.64 -12.41 -34.93
N GLU A 227 -0.43 -12.91 -35.53
CA GLU A 227 -0.68 -14.34 -35.76
C GLU A 227 -0.73 -15.18 -34.45
N THR A 228 -1.11 -14.55 -33.32
CA THR A 228 -1.35 -15.26 -32.08
C THR A 228 -2.65 -16.03 -32.16
N ASP A 229 -2.59 -17.37 -31.96
CA ASP A 229 -3.77 -18.21 -31.88
C ASP A 229 -4.37 -18.18 -30.47
N ILE A 230 -5.69 -17.93 -30.38
CA ILE A 230 -6.41 -17.85 -29.10
C ILE A 230 -6.41 -19.21 -28.39
N THR A 231 -6.48 -20.30 -29.14
CA THR A 231 -6.53 -21.66 -28.57
C THR A 231 -5.18 -22.02 -27.95
N GLU A 232 -4.10 -21.73 -28.68
CA GLU A 232 -2.73 -21.92 -28.19
C GLU A 232 -2.42 -21.05 -26.96
N LEU A 233 -2.91 -19.80 -26.95
CA LEU A 233 -2.81 -18.93 -25.76
C LEU A 233 -3.51 -19.55 -24.55
N MET A 234 -4.73 -20.07 -24.73
CA MET A 234 -5.50 -20.65 -23.64
C MET A 234 -4.89 -21.95 -23.13
N GLU A 235 -4.34 -22.79 -24.03
CA GLU A 235 -3.61 -24.00 -23.68
C GLU A 235 -2.36 -23.70 -22.86
N ASN A 236 -1.54 -22.74 -23.31
CA ASN A 236 -0.37 -22.28 -22.57
C ASN A 236 -0.73 -21.61 -21.24
N ALA A 237 -1.86 -20.92 -21.16
CA ALA A 237 -2.38 -20.41 -19.91
C ALA A 237 -2.84 -21.53 -18.95
N GLY A 238 -3.17 -22.72 -19.44
CA GLY A 238 -3.71 -23.82 -18.63
C GLY A 238 -5.06 -23.47 -18.01
N VAL A 239 -5.81 -22.57 -18.64
CA VAL A 239 -7.10 -22.06 -18.17
C VAL A 239 -8.19 -22.54 -19.13
N PRO A 240 -9.07 -23.45 -18.73
CA PRO A 240 -10.19 -23.87 -19.56
C PRO A 240 -11.16 -22.72 -19.82
N TYR A 241 -11.82 -22.74 -20.95
CA TYR A 241 -12.81 -21.72 -21.30
C TYR A 241 -14.14 -22.33 -21.74
N ILE A 242 -15.20 -21.62 -21.50
CA ILE A 242 -16.57 -22.01 -21.83
C ILE A 242 -17.21 -20.87 -22.62
N ILE A 243 -17.69 -21.22 -23.81
CA ILE A 243 -18.44 -20.29 -24.66
C ILE A 243 -19.91 -20.38 -24.27
N VAL A 244 -20.47 -19.22 -23.87
CA VAL A 244 -21.87 -19.11 -23.52
C VAL A 244 -22.71 -19.00 -24.78
N ASP A 245 -23.59 -19.96 -24.97
CA ASP A 245 -24.64 -19.95 -25.97
C ASP A 245 -25.96 -19.45 -25.37
N SER A 246 -27.00 -19.35 -26.20
CA SER A 246 -28.33 -18.85 -25.82
C SER A 246 -29.02 -19.68 -24.71
N ASN A 247 -28.63 -20.94 -24.53
CA ASN A 247 -29.31 -21.86 -23.60
C ASN A 247 -28.39 -22.27 -22.40
N PHE A 248 -27.12 -21.97 -22.44
CA PHE A 248 -26.10 -22.29 -21.40
C PHE A 248 -26.15 -23.74 -20.87
N THR A 249 -26.70 -24.69 -21.63
CA THR A 249 -26.90 -26.06 -21.15
C THR A 249 -25.59 -26.85 -21.15
N GLU A 250 -24.80 -26.77 -22.22
CA GLU A 250 -23.50 -27.42 -22.33
C GLU A 250 -22.48 -26.78 -21.37
N GLY A 251 -22.46 -25.46 -21.29
CA GLY A 251 -21.58 -24.72 -20.38
C GLY A 251 -21.81 -25.09 -18.91
N ARG A 252 -23.05 -25.31 -18.51
CA ARG A 252 -23.41 -25.77 -17.16
C ARG A 252 -22.82 -27.16 -16.85
N GLN A 253 -22.91 -28.10 -17.79
CA GLN A 253 -22.35 -29.42 -17.60
C GLN A 253 -20.83 -29.37 -17.47
N GLN A 254 -20.15 -28.63 -18.35
CA GLN A 254 -18.69 -28.42 -18.31
C GLN A 254 -18.24 -27.76 -17.00
N LEU A 255 -18.98 -26.75 -16.50
CA LEU A 255 -18.67 -26.13 -15.21
C LEU A 255 -18.78 -27.13 -14.06
N ASN A 256 -19.83 -27.96 -14.04
CA ASN A 256 -19.97 -28.99 -13.00
C ASN A 256 -18.79 -29.99 -12.98
N GLU A 257 -18.28 -30.35 -14.15
CA GLU A 257 -17.12 -31.23 -14.27
C GLU A 257 -15.83 -30.57 -13.78
N LEU A 258 -15.68 -29.26 -14.01
CA LEU A 258 -14.52 -28.46 -13.62
C LEU A 258 -14.54 -28.02 -12.14
N LEU A 259 -15.68 -28.04 -11.46
CA LEU A 259 -15.84 -27.55 -10.09
C LEU A 259 -14.94 -28.29 -9.08
N ALA A 260 -14.59 -29.55 -9.34
CA ALA A 260 -13.68 -30.32 -8.49
C ALA A 260 -12.23 -29.79 -8.54
N SER A 261 -11.85 -29.07 -9.61
CA SER A 261 -10.47 -28.62 -9.86
C SER A 261 -10.31 -27.10 -9.97
N LYS A 262 -11.41 -26.36 -10.15
CA LYS A 262 -11.42 -24.91 -10.36
C LYS A 262 -12.44 -24.25 -9.43
N GLU A 263 -12.01 -23.24 -8.70
CA GLU A 263 -12.85 -22.54 -7.71
C GLU A 263 -13.34 -21.17 -8.22
N VAL A 264 -12.66 -20.60 -9.21
CA VAL A 264 -12.92 -19.25 -9.70
C VAL A 264 -13.51 -19.31 -11.12
N ALA A 265 -14.58 -18.58 -11.36
CA ALA A 265 -15.09 -18.30 -12.70
C ALA A 265 -14.79 -16.85 -13.08
N ILE A 266 -13.93 -16.66 -14.09
CA ILE A 266 -13.66 -15.34 -14.67
C ILE A 266 -14.65 -15.14 -15.80
N VAL A 267 -15.63 -14.27 -15.57
CA VAL A 267 -16.78 -14.11 -16.44
C VAL A 267 -16.70 -12.77 -17.17
N HIS A 268 -16.87 -12.78 -18.49
CA HIS A 268 -16.91 -11.54 -19.27
C HIS A 268 -18.12 -10.68 -18.85
N PRO A 269 -17.96 -9.34 -18.70
CA PRO A 269 -19.05 -8.45 -18.24
C PRO A 269 -20.35 -8.54 -19.05
N SER A 270 -20.28 -8.85 -20.34
CA SER A 270 -21.47 -9.01 -21.21
C SER A 270 -22.27 -10.30 -21.02
N VAL A 271 -21.79 -11.23 -20.20
CA VAL A 271 -22.56 -12.44 -19.86
C VAL A 271 -23.79 -12.01 -19.02
N PRO A 272 -25.00 -12.52 -19.32
CA PRO A 272 -26.21 -12.18 -18.60
C PRO A 272 -26.10 -12.41 -17.09
N ALA A 273 -26.69 -11.51 -16.29
CA ALA A 273 -26.66 -11.59 -14.83
C ALA A 273 -27.24 -12.91 -14.29
N SER A 274 -28.30 -13.44 -14.95
CA SER A 274 -28.90 -14.73 -14.59
C SER A 274 -27.92 -15.90 -14.68
N ILE A 275 -27.02 -15.89 -15.66
CA ILE A 275 -25.99 -16.93 -15.82
C ILE A 275 -24.90 -16.74 -14.76
N LYS A 276 -24.51 -15.51 -14.45
CA LYS A 276 -23.53 -15.20 -13.39
C LYS A 276 -24.03 -15.64 -12.00
N GLU A 277 -25.31 -15.39 -11.71
CA GLU A 277 -25.96 -15.86 -10.48
C GLU A 277 -25.99 -17.39 -10.41
N GLU A 278 -26.28 -18.05 -11.52
CA GLU A 278 -26.25 -19.50 -11.61
C GLU A 278 -24.85 -20.06 -11.37
N ILE A 279 -23.80 -19.50 -11.99
CA ILE A 279 -22.41 -19.89 -11.78
C ILE A 279 -22.01 -19.72 -10.30
N SER A 280 -22.42 -18.61 -9.67
CA SER A 280 -22.21 -18.39 -8.24
C SER A 280 -22.96 -19.41 -7.38
N ALA A 281 -24.20 -19.75 -7.74
CA ALA A 281 -24.99 -20.78 -7.04
C ALA A 281 -24.39 -22.20 -7.16
N MET A 282 -23.62 -22.47 -8.21
CA MET A 282 -22.85 -23.71 -8.36
C MET A 282 -21.62 -23.79 -7.40
N GLY A 283 -21.26 -22.69 -6.75
CA GLY A 283 -20.15 -22.62 -5.79
C GLY A 283 -18.89 -21.94 -6.31
N TYR A 284 -18.91 -21.38 -7.51
CA TYR A 284 -17.76 -20.62 -8.03
C TYR A 284 -17.69 -19.22 -7.44
N ILE A 285 -16.46 -18.74 -7.21
CA ILE A 285 -16.18 -17.33 -6.95
C ILE A 285 -16.15 -16.60 -8.29
N VAL A 286 -17.17 -15.79 -8.56
CA VAL A 286 -17.29 -15.04 -9.82
C VAL A 286 -16.42 -13.79 -9.76
N LYS A 287 -15.50 -13.63 -10.73
CA LYS A 287 -14.69 -12.42 -10.94
C LYS A 287 -15.01 -11.85 -12.32
N GLU A 288 -15.22 -10.54 -12.41
CA GLU A 288 -15.53 -9.83 -13.64
C GLU A 288 -14.45 -8.79 -13.95
N PRO A 289 -13.35 -9.15 -14.63
CA PRO A 289 -12.36 -8.19 -15.07
C PRO A 289 -12.98 -7.15 -16.02
N GLN A 290 -12.65 -5.88 -15.79
CA GLN A 290 -13.14 -4.79 -16.61
C GLN A 290 -12.64 -4.91 -18.05
N VAL A 291 -13.43 -4.42 -18.99
CA VAL A 291 -13.04 -4.25 -20.40
C VAL A 291 -12.50 -2.82 -20.56
N ASP A 292 -11.19 -2.66 -20.55
CA ASP A 292 -10.57 -1.33 -20.57
C ASP A 292 -10.57 -0.69 -21.96
N SER A 293 -10.54 -1.50 -23.02
CA SER A 293 -10.56 -1.02 -24.41
C SER A 293 -11.10 -2.10 -25.33
N ALA A 294 -11.88 -1.69 -26.34
CA ALA A 294 -12.34 -2.57 -27.39
C ALA A 294 -11.23 -3.08 -28.35
N GLN A 295 -10.03 -2.53 -28.24
CA GLN A 295 -8.87 -2.88 -29.10
C GLN A 295 -7.95 -3.91 -28.45
N ILE A 296 -8.19 -4.26 -27.18
CA ILE A 296 -7.40 -5.23 -26.43
C ILE A 296 -8.24 -6.48 -26.22
N PRO A 297 -7.75 -7.67 -26.63
CA PRO A 297 -8.47 -8.91 -26.38
C PRO A 297 -8.73 -9.10 -24.90
N TRP A 298 -9.98 -9.33 -24.52
CA TRP A 298 -10.32 -9.56 -23.11
C TRP A 298 -9.65 -10.81 -22.56
N VAL A 299 -9.55 -11.88 -23.36
CA VAL A 299 -8.88 -13.13 -22.96
C VAL A 299 -7.40 -12.90 -22.61
N TRP A 300 -6.70 -12.01 -23.31
CA TRP A 300 -5.30 -11.66 -23.04
C TRP A 300 -5.11 -11.20 -21.59
N ARG A 301 -5.98 -10.28 -21.16
CA ARG A 301 -5.98 -9.77 -19.80
C ARG A 301 -6.51 -10.76 -18.79
N ALA A 302 -7.56 -11.48 -19.12
CA ALA A 302 -8.21 -12.45 -18.25
C ALA A 302 -7.27 -13.60 -17.84
N VAL A 303 -6.37 -14.01 -18.73
CA VAL A 303 -5.35 -15.03 -18.41
C VAL A 303 -4.05 -14.45 -17.86
N GLY A 304 -3.91 -13.15 -17.77
CA GLY A 304 -2.69 -12.48 -17.30
C GLY A 304 -1.52 -12.54 -18.27
N ALA A 305 -1.78 -12.72 -19.58
CA ALA A 305 -0.75 -12.72 -20.62
C ALA A 305 -0.05 -11.37 -20.71
N LYS A 306 1.26 -11.37 -20.93
CA LYS A 306 2.11 -10.18 -21.01
C LYS A 306 2.97 -10.13 -22.25
N GLN A 307 3.48 -11.28 -22.69
CA GLN A 307 4.39 -11.35 -23.81
C GLN A 307 4.36 -12.74 -24.43
N ILE A 308 4.60 -12.81 -25.74
CA ILE A 308 4.85 -14.05 -26.48
C ILE A 308 6.13 -13.86 -27.28
N ILE A 309 7.09 -14.74 -27.06
CA ILE A 309 8.40 -14.67 -27.72
C ILE A 309 8.69 -15.98 -28.44
N SER A 310 8.97 -15.93 -29.74
CA SER A 310 9.44 -17.09 -30.49
C SER A 310 10.81 -17.54 -30.00
N ILE A 311 10.98 -18.84 -29.83
CA ILE A 311 12.26 -19.45 -29.50
C ILE A 311 13.21 -19.22 -30.69
N THR A 312 14.50 -19.03 -30.41
CA THR A 312 15.51 -18.95 -31.47
C THR A 312 16.14 -20.31 -31.75
N PRO A 313 16.54 -20.60 -32.99
CA PRO A 313 17.18 -21.87 -33.34
C PRO A 313 18.40 -22.20 -32.49
N GLY A 314 19.17 -21.17 -32.09
CA GLY A 314 20.35 -21.35 -31.25
C GLY A 314 20.02 -21.86 -29.82
N ILE A 315 18.90 -21.36 -29.25
CA ILE A 315 18.42 -21.80 -27.93
C ILE A 315 17.81 -23.20 -28.01
N ALA A 316 17.13 -23.53 -29.12
CA ALA A 316 16.56 -24.83 -29.36
C ALA A 316 17.62 -25.95 -29.66
N ASN A 317 18.90 -25.63 -29.64
CA ASN A 317 20.01 -26.56 -29.91
C ASN A 317 19.85 -27.34 -31.21
N LEU A 318 19.53 -26.68 -32.31
CA LEU A 318 19.39 -27.29 -33.62
C LEU A 318 20.72 -27.64 -34.31
N ASP A 319 21.85 -27.29 -33.68
CA ASP A 319 23.16 -27.70 -34.15
C ASP A 319 23.25 -29.23 -34.03
N PRO A 320 23.50 -29.97 -35.13
CA PRO A 320 23.58 -31.44 -35.13
C PRO A 320 24.71 -31.98 -34.24
N TYR A 321 25.60 -31.09 -33.76
CA TYR A 321 26.70 -31.45 -32.85
C TYR A 321 26.42 -31.14 -31.39
N VAL A 322 25.25 -30.59 -31.06
CA VAL A 322 24.85 -30.33 -29.66
C VAL A 322 24.06 -31.54 -29.15
N ALA A 323 24.58 -32.13 -28.10
CA ALA A 323 23.92 -33.25 -27.41
C ALA A 323 22.63 -32.78 -26.67
N ASP A 324 21.88 -33.76 -26.15
CA ASP A 324 20.72 -33.55 -25.29
C ASP A 324 21.07 -32.52 -24.18
N PRO A 325 20.15 -31.62 -23.76
CA PRO A 325 20.37 -30.67 -22.68
C PRO A 325 20.81 -31.29 -21.35
N GLU A 326 20.56 -32.55 -21.12
CA GLU A 326 21.12 -33.27 -19.96
C GLU A 326 22.64 -33.42 -20.04
N ASP A 327 23.20 -33.52 -21.29
CA ASP A 327 24.63 -33.64 -21.60
C ASP A 327 25.18 -32.42 -22.36
N GLY A 328 24.35 -31.45 -22.72
CA GLY A 328 24.64 -30.38 -23.63
C GLY A 328 24.66 -28.96 -23.03
N LYS A 329 24.42 -27.98 -23.88
CA LYS A 329 24.51 -26.57 -23.54
C LYS A 329 23.27 -26.08 -22.79
N ILE A 330 23.47 -25.65 -21.53
CA ILE A 330 22.42 -25.04 -20.70
C ILE A 330 22.46 -23.53 -20.92
N PHE A 331 21.31 -22.93 -21.18
CA PHE A 331 21.12 -21.49 -21.35
C PHE A 331 20.57 -20.88 -20.06
N SER A 332 21.41 -20.11 -19.35
CA SER A 332 21.03 -19.40 -18.12
C SER A 332 20.73 -17.93 -18.37
N ASP A 333 21.37 -17.34 -19.37
CA ASP A 333 21.24 -15.91 -19.71
C ASP A 333 20.19 -15.76 -20.82
N LEU A 334 19.06 -15.18 -20.45
CA LEU A 334 17.89 -15.02 -21.31
C LEU A 334 17.45 -13.57 -21.41
N PHE A 335 16.60 -13.29 -22.38
CA PHE A 335 16.02 -11.99 -22.64
C PHE A 335 14.51 -12.08 -22.75
N ILE A 336 13.81 -11.14 -22.12
CA ILE A 336 12.42 -10.83 -22.46
C ILE A 336 12.47 -9.58 -23.33
N THR A 337 11.89 -9.64 -24.53
CA THR A 337 11.89 -8.53 -25.49
C THR A 337 10.47 -8.23 -25.93
N GLY A 338 10.21 -6.97 -26.29
CA GLY A 338 8.94 -6.55 -26.84
C GLY A 338 9.08 -5.26 -27.65
N SER A 339 7.97 -4.75 -28.17
CA SER A 339 7.92 -3.52 -28.94
C SER A 339 6.68 -2.71 -28.57
N THR A 340 6.81 -1.38 -28.55
CA THR A 340 5.71 -0.45 -28.28
C THR A 340 5.70 0.67 -29.29
N SER A 341 4.58 1.39 -29.41
CA SER A 341 4.46 2.52 -30.34
C SER A 341 5.28 3.75 -29.92
N THR A 342 5.58 3.91 -28.63
CA THR A 342 6.32 5.06 -28.11
C THR A 342 7.47 4.66 -27.19
N PRO A 343 8.55 5.47 -27.12
CA PRO A 343 9.67 5.21 -26.22
C PRO A 343 9.27 5.31 -24.75
N GLU A 344 8.29 6.16 -24.40
CA GLU A 344 7.77 6.31 -23.06
C GLU A 344 7.09 5.02 -22.58
N GLU A 345 6.30 4.38 -23.45
CA GLU A 345 5.65 3.11 -23.12
C GLU A 345 6.68 1.98 -23.02
N ALA A 346 7.69 1.93 -23.89
CA ALA A 346 8.81 0.99 -23.81
C ALA A 346 9.54 1.10 -22.46
N GLN A 347 9.86 2.33 -22.05
CA GLN A 347 10.51 2.59 -20.75
C GLN A 347 9.63 2.17 -19.58
N LYS A 348 8.34 2.45 -19.63
CA LYS A 348 7.37 2.09 -18.60
C LYS A 348 7.24 0.57 -18.45
N ARG A 349 7.11 -0.16 -19.59
CA ARG A 349 7.06 -1.63 -19.61
C ARG A 349 8.31 -2.24 -18.98
N LEU A 350 9.47 -1.78 -19.45
CA LEU A 350 10.77 -2.23 -18.95
C LEU A 350 10.90 -1.99 -17.44
N THR A 351 10.53 -0.79 -16.98
CA THR A 351 10.60 -0.43 -15.54
C THR A 351 9.64 -1.27 -14.72
N SER A 352 8.38 -1.37 -15.10
CA SER A 352 7.36 -2.12 -14.34
C SER A 352 7.71 -3.61 -14.25
N LEU A 353 8.14 -4.22 -15.37
CA LEU A 353 8.55 -5.62 -15.39
C LEU A 353 9.82 -5.86 -14.56
N THR A 354 10.81 -4.96 -14.66
CA THR A 354 12.02 -5.00 -13.84
C THR A 354 11.67 -4.98 -12.35
N ILE A 355 10.79 -4.06 -11.91
CA ILE A 355 10.37 -3.96 -10.50
C ILE A 355 9.68 -5.25 -10.05
N LEU A 356 8.73 -5.76 -10.83
CA LEU A 356 8.00 -6.99 -10.47
C LEU A 356 8.93 -8.20 -10.33
N LEU A 357 9.89 -8.36 -11.24
CA LEU A 357 10.82 -9.48 -11.20
C LEU A 357 11.88 -9.35 -10.10
N GLU A 358 12.32 -8.13 -9.76
CA GLU A 358 13.29 -7.91 -8.67
C GLU A 358 12.65 -8.02 -7.29
N THR A 359 11.45 -7.51 -7.13
CA THR A 359 10.77 -7.52 -5.82
C THR A 359 10.05 -8.83 -5.54
N GLY A 360 9.81 -9.61 -6.58
CA GLY A 360 9.11 -10.89 -6.50
C GLY A 360 7.60 -10.74 -6.30
N SER A 361 6.93 -11.87 -6.14
CA SER A 361 5.49 -11.95 -5.96
C SER A 361 5.07 -11.72 -4.52
N LEU A 362 3.93 -11.03 -4.34
CA LEU A 362 3.28 -10.94 -3.03
C LEU A 362 2.76 -12.34 -2.59
N PRO A 363 3.04 -12.76 -1.36
CA PRO A 363 2.53 -14.03 -0.82
C PRO A 363 1.00 -14.11 -0.77
N ILE A 364 0.34 -12.96 -0.68
CA ILE A 364 -1.12 -12.80 -0.69
C ILE A 364 -1.46 -11.67 -1.65
N SER A 365 -2.46 -11.89 -2.50
CA SER A 365 -2.96 -10.88 -3.44
C SER A 365 -3.68 -9.73 -2.73
N VAL A 366 -3.69 -8.58 -3.39
CA VAL A 366 -4.46 -7.40 -2.97
C VAL A 366 -5.86 -7.51 -3.59
N ASP A 367 -6.89 -7.55 -2.75
CA ASP A 367 -8.28 -7.61 -3.15
C ASP A 367 -8.78 -6.26 -3.67
N SER A 368 -8.56 -5.22 -2.87
CA SER A 368 -9.03 -3.88 -3.21
C SER A 368 -8.04 -2.80 -2.79
N ILE A 369 -8.06 -1.68 -3.51
CA ILE A 369 -7.25 -0.49 -3.22
C ILE A 369 -8.20 0.71 -3.12
N SER A 370 -8.10 1.44 -2.01
CA SER A 370 -8.67 2.77 -1.86
C SER A 370 -7.58 3.81 -2.00
N ARG A 371 -7.86 4.89 -2.73
CA ARG A 371 -6.93 5.98 -3.02
C ARG A 371 -7.51 7.32 -2.58
N GLU A 372 -6.70 8.11 -1.88
CA GLU A 372 -7.03 9.49 -1.52
C GLU A 372 -5.83 10.38 -1.89
N THR A 373 -6.05 11.40 -2.69
CA THR A 373 -4.99 12.34 -3.11
C THR A 373 -5.32 13.74 -2.63
N ILE A 374 -4.37 14.38 -1.94
CA ILE A 374 -4.46 15.75 -1.44
C ILE A 374 -3.39 16.58 -2.14
N THR A 375 -3.82 17.64 -2.82
CA THR A 375 -2.86 18.53 -3.49
C THR A 375 -2.05 19.32 -2.48
N PRO A 376 -0.78 19.66 -2.73
CA PRO A 376 0.06 20.46 -1.82
C PRO A 376 -0.56 21.82 -1.45
N TYR A 377 -1.33 22.41 -2.35
CA TYR A 377 -2.05 23.67 -2.06
C TYR A 377 -3.10 23.48 -0.96
N LEU A 378 -3.92 22.44 -1.04
CA LEU A 378 -4.91 22.13 -0.01
C LEU A 378 -4.25 21.77 1.32
N GLY A 379 -3.14 21.01 1.28
CA GLY A 379 -2.38 20.66 2.48
C GLY A 379 -1.86 21.91 3.22
N GLN A 380 -1.33 22.89 2.51
CA GLN A 380 -0.88 24.15 3.09
C GLN A 380 -2.04 24.97 3.69
N GLU A 381 -3.17 25.02 3.00
CA GLU A 381 -4.38 25.68 3.50
C GLU A 381 -4.91 25.00 4.77
N PHE A 382 -4.91 23.65 4.79
CA PHE A 382 -5.29 22.88 5.98
C PHE A 382 -4.37 23.15 7.16
N LEU A 383 -3.05 23.25 6.95
CA LEU A 383 -2.10 23.56 8.00
C LEU A 383 -2.36 24.96 8.60
N GLN A 384 -2.53 25.97 7.75
CA GLN A 384 -2.84 27.34 8.19
C GLN A 384 -4.15 27.40 8.98
N THR A 385 -5.20 26.78 8.46
CA THR A 385 -6.52 26.74 9.11
C THR A 385 -6.44 26.01 10.47
N THR A 386 -5.72 24.90 10.55
CA THR A 386 -5.54 24.14 11.79
C THR A 386 -4.79 24.96 12.85
N LEU A 387 -3.75 25.70 12.47
CA LEU A 387 -3.04 26.58 13.38
C LEU A 387 -3.94 27.72 13.89
N ILE A 388 -4.74 28.32 13.02
CA ILE A 388 -5.72 29.35 13.40
C ILE A 388 -6.76 28.77 14.37
N MET A 389 -7.29 27.57 14.09
CA MET A 389 -8.22 26.89 15.01
C MET A 389 -7.60 26.58 16.37
N GLY A 390 -6.34 26.14 16.40
CA GLY A 390 -5.61 25.89 17.64
C GLY A 390 -5.44 27.17 18.49
N ILE A 391 -5.05 28.27 17.85
CA ILE A 391 -4.95 29.60 18.52
C ILE A 391 -6.33 30.07 19.00
N ALA A 392 -7.35 29.95 18.18
CA ALA A 392 -8.72 30.32 18.55
C ALA A 392 -9.23 29.49 19.74
N ALA A 393 -8.97 28.19 19.77
CA ALA A 393 -9.30 27.33 20.90
C ALA A 393 -8.64 27.80 22.21
N LEU A 394 -7.36 28.15 22.18
CA LEU A 394 -6.64 28.70 23.33
C LEU A 394 -7.22 30.04 23.78
N LEU A 395 -7.58 30.93 22.87
CA LEU A 395 -8.21 32.20 23.19
C LEU A 395 -9.59 32.03 23.82
N VAL A 396 -10.42 31.15 23.27
CA VAL A 396 -11.76 30.83 23.84
C VAL A 396 -11.63 30.25 25.24
N VAL A 397 -10.72 29.30 25.42
CA VAL A 397 -10.43 28.70 26.75
C VAL A 397 -9.97 29.78 27.73
N SER A 398 -9.07 30.67 27.31
CA SER A 398 -8.60 31.83 28.14
C SER A 398 -9.75 32.71 28.55
N LEU A 399 -10.66 33.03 27.64
CA LEU A 399 -11.85 33.83 27.89
C LEU A 399 -12.78 33.16 28.90
N VAL A 400 -13.06 31.85 28.75
CA VAL A 400 -13.88 31.08 29.69
C VAL A 400 -13.29 31.13 31.11
N ILE A 401 -11.97 30.91 31.23
CA ILE A 401 -11.26 30.96 32.52
C ILE A 401 -11.36 32.38 33.13
N PHE A 402 -11.17 33.41 32.32
CA PHE A 402 -11.26 34.80 32.76
C PHE A 402 -12.67 35.14 33.26
N ILE A 403 -13.71 34.77 32.52
CA ILE A 403 -15.12 34.99 32.93
C ILE A 403 -15.43 34.24 34.23
N ARG A 404 -14.93 32.99 34.37
CA ARG A 404 -15.19 32.12 35.53
C ARG A 404 -14.55 32.63 36.82
N TYR A 405 -13.28 33.02 36.74
CA TYR A 405 -12.52 33.37 37.96
C TYR A 405 -12.31 34.86 38.16
N LYS A 406 -12.47 35.69 37.13
CA LYS A 406 -12.20 37.14 37.12
C LYS A 406 -10.84 37.50 37.75
N ASN A 407 -9.88 36.55 37.70
CA ASN A 407 -8.55 36.68 38.31
C ASN A 407 -7.48 36.11 37.37
N LEU A 408 -6.69 36.98 36.76
CA LEU A 408 -5.60 36.58 35.86
C LEU A 408 -4.51 35.74 36.54
N LYS A 409 -4.30 35.92 37.87
CA LYS A 409 -3.28 35.15 38.59
C LYS A 409 -3.56 33.64 38.60
N LEU A 410 -4.84 33.22 38.52
CA LEU A 410 -5.23 31.80 38.42
C LEU A 410 -5.27 31.34 36.95
N GLY A 411 -5.61 32.24 36.03
CA GLY A 411 -5.68 31.90 34.60
C GLY A 411 -4.33 31.61 33.96
N ILE A 412 -3.28 32.38 34.30
CA ILE A 412 -1.95 32.20 33.70
C ILE A 412 -1.35 30.81 33.91
N PRO A 413 -1.34 30.20 35.12
CA PRO A 413 -0.83 28.85 35.30
C PRO A 413 -1.64 27.78 34.52
N ILE A 414 -2.97 27.97 34.40
CA ILE A 414 -3.82 27.08 33.59
C ILE A 414 -3.36 27.11 32.12
N MET A 415 -3.14 28.29 31.57
CA MET A 415 -2.67 28.45 30.19
C MET A 415 -1.27 27.85 29.96
N ILE A 416 -0.35 28.12 30.91
CA ILE A 416 1.01 27.57 30.83
C ILE A 416 0.97 26.03 30.80
N THR A 417 0.21 25.42 31.70
CA THR A 417 0.12 23.95 31.77
C THR A 417 -0.65 23.35 30.61
N ALA A 418 -1.66 24.02 30.06
CA ALA A 418 -2.34 23.59 28.84
C ALA A 418 -1.40 23.62 27.62
N LEU A 419 -0.62 24.70 27.46
CA LEU A 419 0.38 24.79 26.38
C LEU A 419 1.50 23.74 26.56
N SER A 420 1.91 23.49 27.81
CA SER A 420 2.88 22.45 28.12
C SER A 420 2.40 21.06 27.71
N GLU A 421 1.10 20.77 27.86
CA GLU A 421 0.49 19.50 27.47
C GLU A 421 0.50 19.31 25.95
N VAL A 422 0.16 20.35 25.20
CA VAL A 422 0.28 20.34 23.73
C VAL A 422 1.73 20.08 23.31
N THR A 423 2.69 20.81 23.90
CA THR A 423 4.11 20.67 23.58
C THR A 423 4.63 19.26 23.88
N MET A 424 4.23 18.68 25.02
CA MET A 424 4.61 17.31 25.38
C MET A 424 3.98 16.26 24.47
N THR A 425 2.73 16.45 24.05
CA THR A 425 2.07 15.56 23.09
C THR A 425 2.78 15.62 21.73
N LEU A 426 3.11 16.81 21.22
CA LEU A 426 3.89 16.97 19.98
C LEU A 426 5.31 16.38 20.12
N GLY A 427 5.96 16.58 21.27
CA GLY A 427 7.28 15.99 21.56
C GLY A 427 7.23 14.46 21.55
N PHE A 428 6.20 13.86 22.08
CA PHE A 428 5.97 12.42 22.02
C PHE A 428 5.83 11.93 20.58
N TYR A 429 5.03 12.62 19.76
CA TYR A 429 4.88 12.31 18.33
C TYR A 429 6.21 12.39 17.59
N SER A 430 7.02 13.42 17.89
CA SER A 430 8.39 13.55 17.35
C SER A 430 9.28 12.35 17.71
N ILE A 431 9.24 11.87 18.97
CA ILE A 431 10.06 10.74 19.44
C ILE A 431 9.69 9.43 18.73
N ILE A 432 8.40 9.16 18.56
CA ILE A 432 7.95 7.90 17.94
C ILE A 432 7.89 7.96 16.40
N GLY A 433 8.20 9.11 15.78
CA GLY A 433 8.13 9.30 14.33
C GLY A 433 6.72 9.12 13.75
N ALA A 434 5.68 9.44 14.54
CA ALA A 434 4.31 9.37 14.07
C ALA A 434 3.94 10.64 13.30
N SER A 435 3.22 10.49 12.18
CA SER A 435 2.78 11.61 11.36
C SER A 435 1.63 12.38 12.01
N LEU A 436 1.69 13.70 11.91
CA LEU A 436 0.61 14.61 12.27
C LEU A 436 -0.33 14.77 11.08
N ASP A 437 -1.56 14.34 11.23
CA ASP A 437 -2.66 14.52 10.29
C ASP A 437 -3.78 15.40 10.91
N LEU A 438 -4.82 15.71 10.14
CA LEU A 438 -5.94 16.52 10.61
C LEU A 438 -6.64 15.88 11.83
N ALA A 439 -6.78 14.58 11.86
CA ALA A 439 -7.41 13.88 12.96
C ALA A 439 -6.56 13.92 14.24
N THR A 440 -5.24 13.76 14.11
CA THR A 440 -4.28 13.93 15.21
C THR A 440 -4.36 15.33 15.80
N MET A 441 -4.38 16.36 14.95
CA MET A 441 -4.50 17.75 15.40
C MET A 441 -5.83 18.02 16.11
N ALA A 442 -6.93 17.46 15.62
CA ALA A 442 -8.22 17.51 16.31
C ALA A 442 -8.15 16.85 17.70
N GLY A 443 -7.45 15.72 17.83
CA GLY A 443 -7.19 15.05 19.10
C GLY A 443 -6.39 15.92 20.07
N ILE A 444 -5.33 16.58 19.60
CA ILE A 444 -4.52 17.52 20.40
C ILE A 444 -5.38 18.70 20.89
N ILE A 445 -6.20 19.29 20.03
CA ILE A 445 -7.10 20.38 20.41
C ILE A 445 -8.14 19.93 21.45
N ALA A 446 -8.69 18.73 21.31
CA ALA A 446 -9.64 18.16 22.28
C ALA A 446 -9.00 17.95 23.66
N VAL A 447 -7.73 17.54 23.71
CA VAL A 447 -6.96 17.38 24.96
C VAL A 447 -6.80 18.71 25.70
N VAL A 448 -6.60 19.81 25.01
CA VAL A 448 -6.56 21.16 25.65
C VAL A 448 -7.86 21.43 26.40
N GLY A 449 -9.01 21.15 25.80
CA GLY A 449 -10.32 21.33 26.44
C GLY A 449 -10.52 20.49 27.69
N THR A 450 -10.17 19.19 27.62
CA THR A 450 -10.25 18.26 28.76
C THR A 450 -9.25 18.64 29.86
N GLY A 451 -8.04 19.05 29.48
CA GLY A 451 -6.99 19.48 30.39
C GLY A 451 -7.39 20.68 31.24
N VAL A 452 -7.96 21.68 30.59
CA VAL A 452 -8.44 22.88 31.29
C VAL A 452 -9.60 22.59 32.22
N ASN A 453 -10.53 21.70 31.83
CA ASN A 453 -11.61 21.25 32.70
C ASN A 453 -11.08 20.63 34.01
N ASP A 454 -10.06 19.79 33.92
CA ASP A 454 -9.42 19.16 35.10
C ASP A 454 -8.75 20.20 36.01
N GLN A 455 -8.11 21.23 35.42
CA GLN A 455 -7.49 22.31 36.17
C GLN A 455 -8.53 23.20 36.86
N ILE A 456 -9.69 23.39 36.24
CA ILE A 456 -10.86 24.04 36.85
C ILE A 456 -11.34 23.24 38.08
N ILE A 457 -11.45 21.92 37.94
CA ILE A 457 -11.84 21.04 39.08
C ILE A 457 -10.85 21.16 40.24
N ILE A 458 -9.54 21.15 39.97
CA ILE A 458 -8.52 21.34 41.02
C ILE A 458 -8.70 22.70 41.69
N THR A 459 -8.87 23.78 40.89
CA THR A 459 -9.03 25.14 41.40
C THR A 459 -10.29 25.29 42.22
N ASP A 460 -11.42 24.81 41.75
CA ASP A 460 -12.69 24.89 42.45
C ASP A 460 -12.67 24.09 43.80
N GLU A 461 -12.03 22.91 43.82
CA GLU A 461 -11.91 22.13 45.06
C GLU A 461 -10.98 22.81 46.07
N LEU A 462 -9.93 23.47 45.60
CA LEU A 462 -9.06 24.28 46.45
C LEU A 462 -9.78 25.54 47.01
N MET A 463 -10.61 26.21 46.21
CA MET A 463 -11.34 27.43 46.58
C MET A 463 -12.55 27.17 47.50
N LYS A 464 -13.29 26.06 47.33
CA LYS A 464 -14.42 25.69 48.16
C LYS A 464 -14.04 25.61 49.64
N SER A 465 -12.81 25.37 49.91
CA SER A 465 -12.27 25.13 51.23
C SER A 465 -11.81 26.36 52.00
N GLU A 466 -11.75 27.54 51.42
CA GLU A 466 -11.58 28.77 52.20
C GLU A 466 -12.77 29.00 53.18
N ARG A 467 -13.91 28.31 52.95
CA ARG A 467 -15.13 28.43 53.78
C ARG A 467 -15.27 27.36 54.85
N SER A 468 -14.43 26.30 54.87
CA SER A 468 -14.45 25.25 55.92
C SER A 468 -13.03 24.95 56.42
N SER A 469 -12.71 25.42 57.59
CA SER A 469 -11.37 25.46 58.19
C SER A 469 -10.80 24.13 58.70
N ALA A 470 -11.37 22.96 58.36
CA ALA A 470 -10.99 21.67 58.95
C ALA A 470 -10.25 20.71 58.04
N GLU A 471 -10.16 20.92 56.73
CA GLU A 471 -9.63 19.91 55.81
C GLU A 471 -8.22 20.29 55.27
N SER A 472 -7.28 19.34 55.36
CA SER A 472 -5.89 19.52 54.89
C SER A 472 -5.83 19.70 53.39
N TYR A 473 -4.91 20.52 52.86
CA TYR A 473 -4.58 20.69 51.43
C TYR A 473 -4.45 19.34 50.71
N LYS A 474 -3.76 18.35 51.34
CA LYS A 474 -3.61 17.02 50.77
C LYS A 474 -4.93 16.28 50.55
N GLY A 475 -5.90 16.44 51.43
CA GLY A 475 -7.23 15.84 51.31
C GLY A 475 -7.99 16.38 50.09
N LYS A 476 -7.94 17.69 49.90
CA LYS A 476 -8.58 18.42 48.80
C LYS A 476 -8.03 18.03 47.42
N VAL A 477 -6.71 18.04 47.32
CA VAL A 477 -6.02 17.62 46.09
C VAL A 477 -6.35 16.15 45.79
N LYS A 478 -6.35 15.26 46.79
CA LYS A 478 -6.70 13.84 46.61
C LYS A 478 -8.13 13.68 46.08
N ARG A 479 -9.10 14.48 46.54
CA ARG A 479 -10.48 14.44 46.07
C ARG A 479 -10.60 14.91 44.63
N ALA A 480 -9.96 16.04 44.27
CA ALA A 480 -9.90 16.53 42.89
C ALA A 480 -9.28 15.47 41.95
N PHE A 481 -8.15 14.87 42.36
CA PHE A 481 -7.48 13.84 41.54
C PHE A 481 -8.32 12.56 41.41
N PHE A 482 -9.13 12.19 42.40
CA PHE A 482 -10.04 11.04 42.29
C PHE A 482 -11.08 11.27 41.18
N ILE A 483 -11.66 12.46 41.08
CA ILE A 483 -12.62 12.84 40.04
C ILE A 483 -11.94 12.84 38.69
N ILE A 484 -10.78 13.50 38.57
CA ILE A 484 -10.01 13.60 37.34
C ILE A 484 -9.58 12.22 36.82
N PHE A 485 -9.09 11.37 37.73
CA PHE A 485 -8.67 10.01 37.38
C PHE A 485 -9.85 9.17 36.86
N ALA A 486 -11.01 9.23 37.52
CA ALA A 486 -12.19 8.54 37.04
C ALA A 486 -12.63 9.02 35.63
N ALA A 487 -12.67 10.33 35.40
CA ALA A 487 -12.99 10.91 34.10
C ALA A 487 -11.97 10.48 33.03
N ALA A 488 -10.69 10.54 33.34
CA ALA A 488 -9.64 10.16 32.43
C ALA A 488 -9.66 8.66 32.06
N MET A 489 -9.95 7.79 33.01
CA MET A 489 -10.11 6.36 32.75
C MET A 489 -11.26 6.07 31.79
N THR A 490 -12.34 6.85 31.79
CA THR A 490 -13.42 6.71 30.80
C THR A 490 -12.96 7.11 29.40
N VAL A 491 -12.17 8.20 29.27
CA VAL A 491 -11.59 8.61 27.99
C VAL A 491 -10.62 7.55 27.48
N LEU A 492 -9.72 7.05 28.31
CA LEU A 492 -8.79 5.98 27.93
C LEU A 492 -9.52 4.70 27.50
N ALA A 493 -10.56 4.30 28.25
CA ALA A 493 -11.36 3.12 27.92
C ALA A 493 -12.13 3.25 26.59
N THR A 494 -12.57 4.47 26.21
CA THR A 494 -13.23 4.71 24.93
C THR A 494 -12.26 4.84 23.77
N MET A 495 -11.05 5.36 24.00
CA MET A 495 -10.03 5.54 22.95
C MET A 495 -9.19 4.28 22.71
N ALA A 496 -9.00 3.42 23.71
CA ALA A 496 -8.21 2.19 23.57
C ALA A 496 -8.74 1.23 22.49
N PRO A 497 -10.04 0.95 22.35
CA PRO A 497 -10.57 0.16 21.25
C PRO A 497 -10.29 0.76 19.88
N LEU A 498 -10.36 2.09 19.72
CA LEU A 498 -10.02 2.77 18.48
C LEU A 498 -8.54 2.61 18.11
N LEU A 499 -7.66 2.57 19.09
CA LEU A 499 -6.23 2.36 18.88
C LEU A 499 -5.91 0.91 18.54
N ILE A 500 -6.57 -0.06 19.21
CA ILE A 500 -6.27 -1.51 19.10
C ILE A 500 -7.06 -2.17 17.97
N LEU A 501 -8.37 -1.89 17.89
CA LEU A 501 -9.31 -2.56 16.99
C LEU A 501 -9.67 -1.73 15.75
N GLY A 502 -9.18 -0.50 15.66
CA GLY A 502 -9.48 0.45 14.57
C GLY A 502 -8.91 0.03 13.22
N THR A 503 -9.08 -1.24 12.84
CA THR A 503 -8.75 -1.79 11.53
C THR A 503 -9.64 -1.12 10.47
N GLY A 504 -9.04 -0.51 9.47
CA GLY A 504 -9.76 0.24 8.43
C GLY A 504 -10.05 1.72 8.73
N LEU A 505 -9.82 2.20 9.97
CA LEU A 505 -10.07 3.58 10.38
C LEU A 505 -8.77 4.39 10.57
N GLY A 506 -7.79 4.25 9.67
CA GLY A 506 -6.41 4.76 9.79
C GLY A 506 -6.29 6.17 10.37
N LYS A 507 -7.08 7.12 9.89
CA LYS A 507 -7.09 8.51 10.39
C LYS A 507 -7.57 8.65 11.85
N LEU A 508 -8.55 7.86 12.29
CA LEU A 508 -9.04 7.90 13.67
C LEU A 508 -8.03 7.37 14.70
N LYS A 509 -7.06 6.58 14.28
CA LYS A 509 -5.96 6.11 15.13
C LYS A 509 -5.08 7.27 15.62
N GLY A 510 -4.77 8.22 14.73
CA GLY A 510 -4.04 9.44 15.09
C GLY A 510 -4.76 10.24 16.17
N PHE A 511 -6.08 10.45 16.00
CA PHE A 511 -6.93 11.09 16.99
C PHE A 511 -6.90 10.36 18.34
N ALA A 512 -7.09 9.03 18.35
CA ALA A 512 -7.10 8.23 19.57
C ALA A 512 -5.74 8.26 20.29
N LEU A 513 -4.64 8.10 19.53
CA LEU A 513 -3.29 8.16 20.10
C LEU A 513 -2.99 9.53 20.70
N ALA A 514 -3.29 10.62 19.99
CA ALA A 514 -3.09 11.98 20.49
C ALA A 514 -3.88 12.22 21.79
N THR A 515 -5.13 11.77 21.82
CA THR A 515 -5.99 11.90 23.01
C THR A 515 -5.46 11.08 24.17
N ILE A 516 -5.05 9.82 23.96
CA ILE A 516 -4.48 8.96 25.02
C ILE A 516 -3.19 9.58 25.58
N VAL A 517 -2.26 9.98 24.71
CA VAL A 517 -0.98 10.58 25.11
C VAL A 517 -1.22 11.88 25.87
N GLY A 518 -2.10 12.76 25.37
CA GLY A 518 -2.42 14.02 26.04
C GLY A 518 -3.06 13.81 27.42
N VAL A 519 -4.02 12.90 27.54
CA VAL A 519 -4.64 12.56 28.85
C VAL A 519 -3.59 11.98 29.81
N LEU A 520 -2.72 11.08 29.36
CA LEU A 520 -1.67 10.49 30.20
C LEU A 520 -0.65 11.54 30.68
N THR A 521 -0.12 12.36 29.74
CA THR A 521 0.81 13.47 30.11
C THR A 521 0.13 14.46 31.04
N GLY A 522 -1.15 14.68 30.83
CA GLY A 522 -1.99 15.46 31.70
C GLY A 522 -2.02 14.98 33.14
N ILE A 523 -2.47 13.77 33.37
CA ILE A 523 -2.64 13.21 34.72
C ILE A 523 -1.31 13.01 35.42
N LEU A 524 -0.29 12.57 34.70
CA LEU A 524 0.99 12.21 35.30
C LEU A 524 1.89 13.43 35.55
N ILE A 525 1.80 14.48 34.73
CA ILE A 525 2.76 15.58 34.73
C ILE A 525 2.07 16.92 34.97
N THR A 526 1.13 17.36 34.08
CA THR A 526 0.64 18.74 34.11
C THR A 526 -0.31 19.01 35.29
N ARG A 527 -1.24 18.10 35.64
CA ARG A 527 -2.16 18.30 36.76
C ARG A 527 -1.45 18.30 38.11
N PRO A 528 -0.50 17.38 38.42
CA PRO A 528 0.30 17.45 39.63
C PRO A 528 1.11 18.75 39.77
N ALA A 529 1.70 19.24 38.67
CA ALA A 529 2.43 20.51 38.67
C ALA A 529 1.48 21.70 38.87
N TYR A 530 0.34 21.70 38.17
CA TYR A 530 -0.67 22.75 38.32
C TYR A 530 -1.19 22.87 39.76
N ALA A 531 -1.45 21.74 40.45
CA ALA A 531 -1.91 21.75 41.84
C ALA A 531 -0.92 22.50 42.75
N GLU A 532 0.40 22.37 42.53
CA GLU A 532 1.42 23.08 43.31
C GLU A 532 1.47 24.60 42.93
N PHE A 533 1.27 24.92 41.64
CA PHE A 533 1.13 26.34 41.24
C PHE A 533 -0.08 27.02 41.91
N ALA A 534 -1.24 26.35 41.86
CA ALA A 534 -2.47 26.85 42.47
C ALA A 534 -2.31 27.04 43.99
N ARG A 535 -1.67 26.06 44.69
CA ARG A 535 -1.33 26.13 46.10
C ARG A 535 -0.54 27.41 46.45
N THR A 536 0.58 27.60 45.79
CA THR A 536 1.49 28.71 46.06
C THR A 536 0.84 30.08 45.82
N LEU A 537 -0.06 30.14 44.85
CA LEU A 537 -0.80 31.39 44.56
C LEU A 537 -1.89 31.69 45.59
N MET A 538 -2.49 30.65 46.20
CA MET A 538 -3.51 30.81 47.25
C MET A 538 -2.87 31.11 48.62
N GLU A 539 -1.75 30.50 48.95
CA GLU A 539 -0.99 30.77 50.19
C GLU A 539 -0.50 32.25 50.22
N LYS A 540 -0.04 32.79 49.10
CA LYS A 540 0.37 34.21 48.99
C LYS A 540 -0.77 35.24 49.09
N LYS A 541 -2.02 34.83 49.12
CA LYS A 541 -3.18 35.72 49.28
C LYS A 541 -3.62 35.87 50.73
N GLN A 542 -3.07 34.98 51.64
CA GLN A 542 -3.34 35.02 53.07
C GLN A 542 -2.30 35.82 53.87
N ASP A 543 -1.13 36.12 53.30
CA ASP A 543 -0.15 37.07 53.82
C ASP A 543 -0.40 38.48 53.17
#